data_d9be090bae9f5c4cf016b85aef24c39f
#
_entry.id   d9be090bae9f5c4cf016b85aef24c39f
#
_cell.length_a   1.000
_cell.length_b   1.000
_cell.length_c   1.000
_cell.angle_alpha   90.00
_cell.angle_beta   90.00
_cell.angle_gamma   90.00
#
_symmetry.space_group_name_H-M   'P 1'
#
loop_
_entity.id
_entity.type
_entity.pdbx_description
1 polymer ?
#
loop_
_entity_poly.entity_id
_entity_poly.type
_entity_poly.pdbx_seq_one_letter_code
_entity_poly.pdbx_strand_id
1 'polypeptide(L)'
;MMRLILIFMAAGSLLLACGQEGSPPSAETASTSESAELYSCAMHPNVVQEGPGTCPICGMELTPVRGAGSPAAAASPKAASGERKIKYWVAPMDPTYISDKPGKSPMGMDLVPVYEDQASAESASDAVSIDPMVVQNIGVRIEPARRQTVFRHVRTFGEVEVGEDQISVVNLRFSGWVERIHVDKTGDPVDRGQTLFEIYSPELVAAQQEYLLARRTQGGGSDLARSARRKLDLWGLAERDIASIAKSGKVRRTFPIRSPRSGYVLHKNVVEGARVKTGEDLYSVGDLSHIWVTAEVYEFDAPWVEVGQPAQMELSYEEGKVLEGKVAYIYPTLNEVSRTLTVRLEFENPDMRLKPGMFATVYIQFRRKDDVLAIPTEAILDSGRRKIVFVSVGDGHFEPREIVTGLTGDHHMTEVLSGIVPGEQIVV
;
A
#
# COMPACT_ATOMS: atom_id res chain seq x y z
N MET A 1 -14.61 40.26 22.90
CA MET A 1 -16.10 40.15 22.90
C MET A 1 -16.42 38.69 22.52
N MET A 2 -16.48 37.72 23.41
CA MET A 2 -17.45 37.47 24.48
C MET A 2 -18.89 37.23 23.98
N ARG A 3 -19.32 35.99 24.02
CA ARG A 3 -20.58 35.34 24.42
C ARG A 3 -20.70 33.97 23.79
N LEU A 4 -20.62 32.89 24.51
CA LEU A 4 -21.33 32.34 25.68
C LEU A 4 -22.63 31.59 25.33
N ILE A 5 -22.71 30.30 25.79
CA ILE A 5 -23.88 29.60 26.37
C ILE A 5 -24.80 28.86 25.35
N LEU A 6 -25.21 27.58 25.50
CA LEU A 6 -25.85 26.79 26.60
C LEU A 6 -25.92 25.32 26.14
N ILE A 7 -25.51 24.27 26.82
CA ILE A 7 -26.18 23.41 27.84
C ILE A 7 -27.64 23.04 27.54
N PHE A 8 -27.89 21.73 27.32
CA PHE A 8 -29.10 21.08 27.81
C PHE A 8 -28.85 19.64 28.24
N MET A 9 -29.07 19.39 29.52
CA MET A 9 -29.26 18.11 30.22
C MET A 9 -30.75 17.73 30.23
N ALA A 10 -31.01 16.40 30.18
CA ALA A 10 -32.19 15.76 30.80
C ALA A 10 -31.94 14.24 30.68
N ALA A 11 -31.74 13.40 31.64
CA ALA A 11 -32.37 13.06 32.93
C ALA A 11 -33.77 12.43 32.81
N GLY A 12 -33.88 11.24 33.34
CA GLY A 12 -35.14 10.59 33.72
C GLY A 12 -35.14 9.09 33.46
N SER A 13 -34.88 8.28 34.39
CA SER A 13 -35.66 7.65 35.52
C SER A 13 -36.24 6.31 35.10
N LEU A 14 -35.72 5.25 35.72
CA LEU A 14 -36.33 4.44 36.80
C LEU A 14 -37.59 3.68 36.47
N LEU A 15 -37.60 2.36 36.61
CA LEU A 15 -38.61 1.62 37.39
C LEU A 15 -38.15 0.20 37.72
N LEU A 16 -38.21 -0.11 38.99
CA LEU A 16 -38.14 -1.37 39.70
C LEU A 16 -39.31 -2.31 39.33
N ALA A 17 -39.10 -3.63 39.48
CA ALA A 17 -40.08 -4.52 40.10
C ALA A 17 -39.42 -5.82 40.56
N CYS A 18 -39.72 -6.12 41.82
CA CYS A 18 -39.39 -7.25 42.65
C CYS A 18 -40.20 -8.52 42.35
N GLY A 19 -39.72 -9.64 42.97
CA GLY A 19 -40.54 -10.77 43.45
C GLY A 19 -40.13 -12.10 42.81
N GLN A 20 -39.97 -13.23 43.39
CA GLN A 20 -40.14 -13.70 44.78
C GLN A 20 -39.70 -15.17 44.77
N GLU A 21 -39.31 -15.62 45.90
CA GLU A 21 -38.87 -16.93 46.39
C GLU A 21 -39.72 -18.15 46.01
N GLY A 22 -39.09 -19.33 46.08
CA GLY A 22 -39.77 -20.62 46.13
C GLY A 22 -38.82 -21.80 46.19
N SER A 23 -38.47 -22.24 47.39
CA SER A 23 -37.74 -23.48 47.66
C SER A 23 -38.73 -24.66 47.91
N PRO A 24 -38.28 -25.90 48.22
CA PRO A 24 -38.35 -27.10 47.38
C PRO A 24 -39.40 -28.12 47.90
N PRO A 25 -39.48 -29.30 47.37
CA PRO A 25 -39.33 -30.46 48.24
C PRO A 25 -38.55 -31.66 47.68
N SER A 26 -38.16 -32.46 48.66
CA SER A 26 -37.27 -33.61 48.67
C SER A 26 -37.87 -34.92 48.13
N ALA A 27 -36.94 -35.84 47.85
CA ALA A 27 -36.94 -37.30 47.95
C ALA A 27 -37.67 -38.13 46.88
N GLU A 28 -36.96 -39.01 46.21
CA GLU A 28 -36.91 -40.42 46.58
C GLU A 28 -35.98 -41.24 45.68
N THR A 29 -35.36 -42.19 46.29
CA THR A 29 -34.39 -43.18 45.86
C THR A 29 -34.95 -44.14 44.80
N ALA A 30 -34.14 -44.37 43.74
CA ALA A 30 -34.16 -45.64 43.04
C ALA A 30 -32.73 -45.89 42.43
N SER A 31 -32.12 -46.90 42.97
CA SER A 31 -30.82 -47.46 42.54
C SER A 31 -30.98 -48.15 41.17
N THR A 32 -30.28 -47.71 40.14
CA THR A 32 -30.00 -48.47 38.94
C THR A 32 -28.58 -48.21 38.50
N SER A 33 -27.81 -49.24 38.27
CA SER A 33 -26.42 -49.25 37.85
C SER A 33 -26.21 -48.42 36.62
N GLU A 34 -25.67 -47.19 36.77
CA GLU A 34 -25.40 -46.25 35.70
C GLU A 34 -23.90 -46.28 35.35
N SER A 35 -23.63 -46.45 34.09
CA SER A 35 -22.34 -46.18 33.48
C SER A 35 -21.93 -44.73 33.84
N ALA A 36 -20.75 -44.56 34.43
CA ALA A 36 -20.25 -43.25 34.82
C ALA A 36 -20.18 -42.33 33.61
N GLU A 37 -21.12 -41.39 33.56
CA GLU A 37 -21.07 -40.28 32.60
C GLU A 37 -20.06 -39.26 33.06
N LEU A 38 -19.09 -38.94 32.17
CA LEU A 38 -18.07 -37.94 32.42
C LEU A 38 -18.64 -36.53 32.11
N TYR A 39 -18.38 -35.60 32.97
CA TYR A 39 -18.80 -34.20 32.89
C TYR A 39 -17.55 -33.29 32.77
N SER A 40 -17.56 -32.31 31.88
CA SER A 40 -16.48 -31.33 31.74
C SER A 40 -17.00 -29.88 31.72
N CYS A 41 -16.11 -28.94 32.02
CA CYS A 41 -16.42 -27.52 31.99
C CYS A 41 -16.18 -26.96 30.59
N ALA A 42 -17.16 -26.27 30.00
CA ALA A 42 -17.04 -25.65 28.69
C ALA A 42 -15.87 -24.61 28.60
N MET A 43 -15.50 -23.98 29.70
CA MET A 43 -14.41 -23.01 29.77
C MET A 43 -13.06 -23.60 30.21
N HIS A 44 -13.09 -24.77 30.88
CA HIS A 44 -11.90 -25.45 31.38
C HIS A 44 -11.96 -26.94 31.01
N PRO A 45 -11.63 -27.31 29.77
CA PRO A 45 -11.74 -28.70 29.27
C PRO A 45 -10.95 -29.73 30.07
N ASN A 46 -9.93 -29.29 30.79
CA ASN A 46 -9.08 -30.14 31.61
C ASN A 46 -9.75 -30.53 32.97
N VAL A 47 -10.90 -29.96 33.32
CA VAL A 47 -11.68 -30.32 34.49
C VAL A 47 -12.72 -31.36 34.07
N VAL A 48 -12.44 -32.63 34.36
CA VAL A 48 -13.34 -33.77 34.08
C VAL A 48 -13.66 -34.43 35.39
N GLN A 49 -14.95 -34.67 35.71
CA GLN A 49 -15.43 -35.36 36.90
C GLN A 49 -16.45 -36.45 36.56
N GLU A 50 -16.50 -37.50 37.33
CA GLU A 50 -17.51 -38.55 37.27
C GLU A 50 -18.77 -38.07 38.00
N GLY A 51 -19.70 -37.43 37.28
CA GLY A 51 -20.95 -36.97 37.81
C GLY A 51 -21.19 -35.45 37.67
N PRO A 52 -22.46 -35.00 37.80
CA PRO A 52 -22.82 -33.59 37.73
C PRO A 52 -22.26 -32.79 38.90
N GLY A 53 -21.70 -31.61 38.61
CA GLY A 53 -21.10 -30.75 39.63
C GLY A 53 -20.70 -29.39 39.08
N THR A 54 -20.01 -28.57 39.87
CA THR A 54 -19.53 -27.23 39.51
C THR A 54 -18.03 -27.25 39.34
N CYS A 55 -17.56 -26.52 38.33
CA CYS A 55 -16.14 -26.38 38.05
C CYS A 55 -15.43 -25.65 39.18
N PRO A 56 -14.35 -26.27 39.80
CA PRO A 56 -13.64 -25.68 40.91
C PRO A 56 -12.86 -24.40 40.55
N ILE A 57 -12.69 -24.12 39.26
CA ILE A 57 -11.92 -22.97 38.79
C ILE A 57 -12.82 -21.75 38.53
N CYS A 58 -14.02 -21.95 37.95
CA CYS A 58 -14.90 -20.85 37.52
C CYS A 58 -16.30 -20.91 38.12
N GLY A 59 -16.68 -21.95 38.87
CA GLY A 59 -17.99 -22.07 39.50
C GLY A 59 -19.16 -22.39 38.58
N MET A 60 -18.94 -22.63 37.26
CA MET A 60 -19.99 -23.00 36.31
C MET A 60 -20.35 -24.48 36.41
N GLU A 61 -21.58 -24.83 36.08
CA GLU A 61 -22.04 -26.22 36.03
C GLU A 61 -21.33 -26.99 34.93
N LEU A 62 -20.94 -28.23 35.22
CA LEU A 62 -20.30 -29.13 34.28
C LEU A 62 -21.35 -29.75 33.34
N THR A 63 -21.02 -29.82 32.07
CA THR A 63 -21.88 -30.39 31.01
C THR A 63 -21.46 -31.83 30.69
N PRO A 64 -22.43 -32.76 30.43
CA PRO A 64 -22.10 -34.14 30.11
C PRO A 64 -21.40 -34.22 28.72
N VAL A 65 -20.27 -34.93 28.65
CA VAL A 65 -19.55 -35.19 27.43
C VAL A 65 -20.29 -36.29 26.66
N ARG A 66 -21.14 -35.88 25.71
CA ARG A 66 -21.82 -36.81 24.78
C ARG A 66 -20.84 -37.18 23.64
N GLY A 67 -20.33 -38.41 23.68
CA GLY A 67 -19.67 -38.94 22.48
C GLY A 67 -18.33 -39.63 22.63
N ALA A 68 -18.04 -40.24 23.74
CA ALA A 68 -17.00 -41.30 23.77
C ALA A 68 -17.69 -42.65 23.72
N GLY A 69 -17.82 -43.18 22.52
CA GLY A 69 -18.20 -44.59 22.35
C GLY A 69 -17.20 -45.44 23.12
N SER A 70 -17.74 -46.40 23.90
CA SER A 70 -17.01 -47.42 24.58
C SER A 70 -15.93 -48.01 23.66
N PRO A 71 -14.66 -48.10 24.09
CA PRO A 71 -13.67 -48.83 23.34
C PRO A 71 -14.10 -50.32 23.32
N ALA A 72 -14.53 -50.77 22.16
CA ALA A 72 -14.67 -52.18 21.88
C ALA A 72 -13.36 -52.87 22.26
N ALA A 73 -13.43 -53.89 23.09
CA ALA A 73 -12.31 -54.72 23.51
C ALA A 73 -11.45 -55.08 22.27
N ALA A 74 -10.31 -54.44 22.14
CA ALA A 74 -9.31 -54.76 21.18
C ALA A 74 -8.85 -56.19 21.45
N ALA A 75 -9.16 -57.08 20.54
CA ALA A 75 -8.61 -58.43 20.50
C ALA A 75 -7.09 -58.31 20.54
N SER A 76 -6.49 -58.91 21.55
CA SER A 76 -5.05 -59.07 21.67
C SER A 76 -4.46 -59.58 20.38
N PRO A 77 -3.50 -58.89 19.77
CA PRO A 77 -2.75 -59.49 18.66
C PRO A 77 -1.90 -60.60 19.23
N LYS A 78 -2.08 -61.79 18.70
CA LYS A 78 -1.28 -62.97 18.92
C LYS A 78 0.20 -62.58 18.79
N ALA A 79 0.95 -62.83 19.87
CA ALA A 79 2.39 -62.65 19.94
C ALA A 79 3.09 -63.34 18.74
N ALA A 80 3.66 -62.53 17.88
CA ALA A 80 4.74 -62.97 17.02
C ALA A 80 6.00 -62.98 17.89
N SER A 81 6.49 -64.15 18.25
CA SER A 81 7.73 -64.35 19.01
C SER A 81 8.94 -64.04 18.12
N GLY A 82 9.34 -62.80 18.10
CA GLY A 82 10.67 -62.39 17.74
C GLY A 82 11.27 -61.73 18.99
N GLU A 83 12.42 -62.19 19.48
CA GLU A 83 13.15 -61.61 20.59
C GLU A 83 13.55 -60.16 20.20
N ARG A 84 12.76 -59.19 20.64
CA ARG A 84 13.12 -57.79 20.51
C ARG A 84 14.20 -57.51 21.53
N LYS A 85 15.38 -57.05 21.11
CA LYS A 85 16.48 -56.66 22.00
C LYS A 85 16.11 -55.36 22.70
N ILE A 86 16.10 -55.43 24.04
CA ILE A 86 15.93 -54.24 24.92
C ILE A 86 17.26 -53.53 24.95
N LYS A 87 17.27 -52.22 24.63
CA LYS A 87 18.47 -51.39 24.60
C LYS A 87 18.76 -50.80 26.00
N TYR A 88 17.74 -50.33 26.67
CA TYR A 88 17.82 -49.79 28.04
C TYR A 88 16.43 -49.69 28.67
N TRP A 89 16.40 -49.33 29.96
CA TRP A 89 15.18 -49.14 30.75
C TRP A 89 15.11 -47.68 31.21
N VAL A 90 13.94 -47.01 31.09
CA VAL A 90 13.74 -45.62 31.44
C VAL A 90 12.63 -45.42 32.46
N ALA A 91 12.73 -44.40 33.29
CA ALA A 91 11.68 -44.06 34.25
C ALA A 91 10.56 -43.26 33.58
N PRO A 92 9.26 -43.59 33.73
CA PRO A 92 8.15 -42.93 33.05
C PRO A 92 8.03 -41.45 33.31
N MET A 93 8.48 -40.95 34.46
CA MET A 93 8.38 -39.55 34.89
C MET A 93 9.71 -38.80 34.81
N ASP A 94 10.82 -39.49 34.59
CA ASP A 94 12.14 -38.90 34.42
C ASP A 94 12.88 -39.59 33.28
N PRO A 95 12.77 -39.07 32.05
CA PRO A 95 13.41 -39.65 30.87
C PRO A 95 14.95 -39.65 30.92
N THR A 96 15.54 -38.87 31.85
CA THR A 96 16.99 -38.79 31.98
C THR A 96 17.55 -39.94 32.81
N TYR A 97 16.71 -40.66 33.58
CA TYR A 97 17.12 -41.83 34.34
C TYR A 97 17.06 -43.09 33.49
N ILE A 98 18.24 -43.55 33.06
CA ILE A 98 18.43 -44.73 32.20
C ILE A 98 19.13 -45.82 32.99
N SER A 99 18.69 -47.08 32.84
CA SER A 99 19.31 -48.25 33.45
C SER A 99 19.43 -49.37 32.45
N ASP A 100 20.54 -50.12 32.51
CA ASP A 100 20.77 -51.32 31.65
C ASP A 100 20.05 -52.57 32.19
N LYS A 101 19.38 -52.49 33.33
CA LYS A 101 18.70 -53.61 33.97
C LYS A 101 17.29 -53.24 34.41
N PRO A 102 16.32 -54.22 34.37
CA PRO A 102 15.00 -54.03 34.91
C PRO A 102 15.07 -53.74 36.41
N GLY A 103 14.31 -52.75 36.89
CA GLY A 103 14.30 -52.34 38.26
C GLY A 103 13.35 -51.20 38.55
N LYS A 104 13.51 -50.57 39.72
CA LYS A 104 12.72 -49.39 40.09
C LYS A 104 13.58 -48.16 40.08
N SER A 105 12.99 -47.05 39.68
CA SER A 105 13.62 -45.73 39.79
C SER A 105 13.85 -45.33 41.26
N PRO A 106 14.71 -44.35 41.55
CA PRO A 106 14.92 -43.83 42.91
C PRO A 106 13.63 -43.35 43.58
N MET A 107 12.58 -43.07 42.82
CA MET A 107 11.25 -42.66 43.30
C MET A 107 10.28 -43.85 43.46
N GLY A 108 10.73 -45.11 43.29
CA GLY A 108 9.97 -46.33 43.53
C GLY A 108 9.09 -46.83 42.37
N MET A 109 9.13 -46.20 41.22
CA MET A 109 8.36 -46.59 40.01
C MET A 109 9.10 -47.66 39.18
N ASP A 110 8.37 -48.56 38.57
CA ASP A 110 8.94 -49.58 37.70
C ASP A 110 9.43 -48.97 36.38
N LEU A 111 10.61 -49.36 35.92
CA LEU A 111 11.22 -48.89 34.67
C LEU A 111 10.55 -49.59 33.48
N VAL A 112 10.37 -48.82 32.37
CA VAL A 112 9.78 -49.28 31.12
C VAL A 112 10.90 -49.64 30.15
N PRO A 113 10.84 -50.83 29.48
CA PRO A 113 11.86 -51.23 28.50
C PRO A 113 11.73 -50.42 27.20
N VAL A 114 12.83 -49.89 26.71
CA VAL A 114 12.95 -49.24 25.38
C VAL A 114 13.69 -50.24 24.47
N TYR A 115 13.05 -50.61 23.39
CA TYR A 115 13.56 -51.58 22.38
C TYR A 115 14.48 -50.88 21.37
N GLU A 116 15.43 -51.63 20.81
CA GLU A 116 16.43 -51.09 19.85
C GLU A 116 15.76 -50.47 18.61
N ASP A 117 14.60 -50.99 18.18
CA ASP A 117 13.83 -50.49 17.06
C ASP A 117 13.18 -49.11 17.36
N GLN A 118 12.79 -48.85 18.60
CA GLN A 118 12.22 -47.55 19.00
C GLN A 118 13.31 -46.47 19.20
N ALA A 119 14.48 -46.85 19.74
CA ALA A 119 15.59 -45.97 19.90
C ALA A 119 16.25 -45.54 18.56
N SER A 120 16.06 -46.34 17.51
CA SER A 120 16.51 -46.00 16.13
C SER A 120 15.55 -45.09 15.39
N ALA A 121 14.27 -45.14 15.73
CA ALA A 121 13.26 -44.26 15.13
C ALA A 121 13.30 -42.85 15.69
N GLU A 122 13.64 -42.67 16.98
CA GLU A 122 13.79 -41.33 17.59
C GLU A 122 15.09 -40.62 17.16
N SER A 123 16.08 -41.32 16.62
CA SER A 123 17.35 -40.74 16.20
C SER A 123 17.40 -40.37 14.71
N ALA A 124 16.36 -40.65 13.93
CA ALA A 124 16.40 -40.56 12.46
C ALA A 124 15.49 -39.49 11.83
N SER A 125 14.62 -38.81 12.58
CA SER A 125 13.83 -37.72 12.04
C SER A 125 13.74 -36.55 13.02
N ASP A 126 14.23 -35.39 12.60
CA ASP A 126 13.96 -34.08 13.25
C ASP A 126 12.46 -33.69 13.10
N ALA A 127 11.60 -34.63 12.67
CA ALA A 127 10.20 -34.38 12.45
C ALA A 127 9.43 -34.22 13.76
N VAL A 128 8.71 -33.14 13.90
CA VAL A 128 7.81 -32.86 15.01
C VAL A 128 6.47 -33.52 14.74
N SER A 129 6.04 -34.44 15.62
CA SER A 129 4.73 -35.07 15.54
C SER A 129 3.76 -34.36 16.50
N ILE A 130 2.66 -33.86 15.99
CA ILE A 130 1.60 -33.19 16.75
C ILE A 130 0.30 -33.92 16.49
N ASP A 131 -0.46 -34.20 17.56
CA ASP A 131 -1.77 -34.83 17.44
C ASP A 131 -2.68 -34.02 16.47
N PRO A 132 -3.32 -34.66 15.49
CA PRO A 132 -4.18 -33.97 14.52
C PRO A 132 -5.30 -33.13 15.17
N MET A 133 -5.83 -33.54 16.33
CA MET A 133 -6.81 -32.74 17.05
C MET A 133 -6.20 -31.45 17.62
N VAL A 134 -4.96 -31.51 18.06
CA VAL A 134 -4.21 -30.33 18.53
C VAL A 134 -3.92 -29.40 17.36
N VAL A 135 -3.44 -29.92 16.24
CA VAL A 135 -3.20 -29.16 15.00
C VAL A 135 -4.45 -28.38 14.57
N GLN A 136 -5.61 -29.05 14.61
CA GLN A 136 -6.88 -28.42 14.28
C GLN A 136 -7.30 -27.34 15.29
N ASN A 137 -7.09 -27.59 16.58
CA ASN A 137 -7.48 -26.67 17.65
C ASN A 137 -6.62 -25.40 17.70
N ILE A 138 -5.34 -25.48 17.39
CA ILE A 138 -4.42 -24.32 17.33
C ILE A 138 -4.50 -23.55 16.03
N GLY A 139 -5.28 -24.04 15.04
CA GLY A 139 -5.55 -23.34 13.79
C GLY A 139 -4.36 -23.24 12.85
N VAL A 140 -3.51 -24.27 12.80
CA VAL A 140 -2.39 -24.36 11.85
C VAL A 140 -2.92 -24.29 10.43
N ARG A 141 -2.47 -23.29 9.68
CA ARG A 141 -2.75 -23.18 8.24
C ARG A 141 -1.64 -23.86 7.46
N ILE A 142 -2.00 -24.50 6.37
CA ILE A 142 -1.05 -25.16 5.49
C ILE A 142 -1.28 -24.63 4.08
N GLU A 143 -0.24 -24.11 3.46
CA GLU A 143 -0.29 -23.58 2.11
C GLU A 143 0.77 -24.24 1.22
N PRO A 144 0.43 -24.56 -0.05
CA PRO A 144 1.41 -25.13 -0.96
C PRO A 144 2.40 -24.08 -1.45
N ALA A 145 3.68 -24.44 -1.48
CA ALA A 145 4.71 -23.67 -2.16
C ALA A 145 4.42 -23.62 -3.66
N ARG A 146 4.21 -22.42 -4.22
CA ARG A 146 3.83 -22.21 -5.62
C ARG A 146 4.81 -21.33 -6.36
N ARG A 147 4.90 -21.55 -7.68
CA ARG A 147 5.58 -20.58 -8.55
C ARG A 147 4.65 -19.41 -8.83
N GLN A 148 5.15 -18.23 -8.61
CA GLN A 148 4.42 -16.97 -8.84
C GLN A 148 5.39 -15.80 -9.05
N THR A 149 4.84 -14.67 -9.48
CA THR A 149 5.60 -13.42 -9.56
C THR A 149 5.73 -12.83 -8.16
N VAL A 150 6.96 -12.55 -7.75
CA VAL A 150 7.26 -11.77 -6.54
C VAL A 150 7.81 -10.43 -6.96
N PHE A 151 7.21 -9.35 -6.46
CA PHE A 151 7.61 -7.99 -6.77
C PHE A 151 7.65 -7.14 -5.51
N ARG A 152 8.41 -6.06 -5.58
CA ARG A 152 8.52 -5.08 -4.51
C ARG A 152 8.41 -3.67 -5.08
N HIS A 153 7.68 -2.82 -4.36
CA HIS A 153 7.50 -1.40 -4.68
C HIS A 153 8.10 -0.52 -3.58
N VAL A 154 8.58 0.64 -3.99
CA VAL A 154 8.75 1.76 -3.09
C VAL A 154 7.41 2.48 -3.03
N ARG A 155 6.77 2.49 -1.86
CA ARG A 155 5.53 3.21 -1.61
C ARG A 155 5.86 4.58 -1.04
N THR A 156 5.38 5.62 -1.71
CA THR A 156 5.59 7.00 -1.28
C THR A 156 4.39 7.88 -1.59
N PHE A 157 4.43 9.12 -1.15
CA PHE A 157 3.44 10.14 -1.49
C PHE A 157 4.04 11.09 -2.51
N GLY A 158 3.20 11.55 -3.43
CA GLY A 158 3.58 12.53 -4.42
C GLY A 158 2.52 13.61 -4.58
N GLU A 159 2.96 14.77 -5.02
CA GLU A 159 2.11 15.91 -5.39
C GLU A 159 2.03 16.00 -6.91
N VAL A 160 0.81 16.22 -7.40
CA VAL A 160 0.54 16.41 -8.82
C VAL A 160 0.90 17.84 -9.21
N GLU A 161 1.75 18.00 -10.22
CA GLU A 161 2.23 19.29 -10.71
C GLU A 161 2.08 19.39 -12.25
N VAL A 162 2.01 20.61 -12.74
CA VAL A 162 2.10 20.85 -14.19
C VAL A 162 3.56 20.71 -14.63
N GLY A 163 3.79 19.99 -15.71
CA GLY A 163 5.14 19.92 -16.29
C GLY A 163 5.68 21.31 -16.60
N GLU A 164 6.89 21.62 -16.15
CA GLU A 164 7.52 22.93 -16.42
C GLU A 164 7.62 23.24 -17.91
N ASP A 165 7.85 22.22 -18.74
CA ASP A 165 7.87 22.30 -20.21
C ASP A 165 6.48 22.52 -20.81
N GLN A 166 5.43 22.27 -20.04
CA GLN A 166 4.04 22.46 -20.42
C GLN A 166 3.49 23.84 -20.04
N ILE A 167 4.26 24.67 -19.35
CA ILE A 167 3.87 26.02 -18.93
C ILE A 167 4.37 27.04 -19.95
N SER A 168 3.52 27.99 -20.30
CA SER A 168 3.87 29.18 -21.08
C SER A 168 3.42 30.42 -20.36
N VAL A 169 4.37 31.31 -20.12
CA VAL A 169 4.09 32.61 -19.53
C VAL A 169 3.84 33.65 -20.62
N VAL A 170 2.79 34.42 -20.46
CA VAL A 170 2.45 35.54 -21.35
C VAL A 170 2.90 36.83 -20.67
N ASN A 171 3.93 37.42 -21.22
CA ASN A 171 4.45 38.74 -20.83
C ASN A 171 4.57 39.66 -22.06
N LEU A 172 4.79 40.93 -21.81
CA LEU A 172 4.90 41.96 -22.87
C LEU A 172 6.31 42.51 -22.93
N ARG A 173 6.73 42.84 -24.18
CA ARG A 173 8.01 43.53 -24.43
C ARG A 173 7.89 45.04 -24.49
N PHE A 174 6.70 45.57 -24.18
CA PHE A 174 6.37 47.00 -24.14
C PHE A 174 5.38 47.26 -23.02
N SER A 175 5.25 48.51 -22.60
CA SER A 175 4.31 48.90 -21.54
C SER A 175 2.99 49.40 -22.12
N GLY A 176 1.89 49.27 -21.36
CA GLY A 176 0.58 49.72 -21.83
C GLY A 176 -0.51 49.63 -20.75
N TRP A 177 -1.75 49.89 -21.19
CA TRP A 177 -2.96 49.74 -20.38
C TRP A 177 -3.86 48.65 -20.94
N VAL A 178 -4.37 47.79 -20.11
CA VAL A 178 -5.33 46.75 -20.48
C VAL A 178 -6.68 47.40 -20.70
N GLU A 179 -7.21 47.36 -21.92
CA GLU A 179 -8.50 47.99 -22.23
C GLU A 179 -9.67 46.98 -22.13
N ARG A 180 -9.45 45.72 -22.46
CA ARG A 180 -10.47 44.67 -22.36
C ARG A 180 -9.85 43.34 -22.07
N ILE A 181 -10.48 42.56 -21.19
CA ILE A 181 -10.13 41.18 -20.92
C ILE A 181 -11.19 40.24 -21.53
N HIS A 182 -10.74 39.23 -22.29
CA HIS A 182 -11.60 38.22 -22.92
C HIS A 182 -11.58 36.91 -22.11
N VAL A 183 -10.47 36.59 -21.47
CA VAL A 183 -10.32 35.41 -20.59
C VAL A 183 -10.04 35.93 -19.18
N ASP A 184 -11.08 35.93 -18.35
CA ASP A 184 -11.03 36.66 -17.07
C ASP A 184 -10.87 35.75 -15.84
N LYS A 185 -10.89 34.43 -16.00
CA LYS A 185 -10.84 33.49 -14.88
C LYS A 185 -9.65 32.56 -14.95
N THR A 186 -9.04 32.31 -13.79
CA THR A 186 -8.14 31.19 -13.58
C THR A 186 -8.93 29.88 -13.72
N GLY A 187 -8.37 28.91 -14.44
CA GLY A 187 -9.02 27.64 -14.74
C GLY A 187 -9.81 27.64 -16.07
N ASP A 188 -9.99 28.78 -16.73
CA ASP A 188 -10.63 28.81 -18.05
C ASP A 188 -9.76 28.09 -19.10
N PRO A 189 -10.37 27.28 -19.99
CA PRO A 189 -9.66 26.70 -21.13
C PRO A 189 -9.37 27.77 -22.17
N VAL A 190 -8.22 27.67 -22.80
CA VAL A 190 -7.80 28.59 -23.87
C VAL A 190 -7.18 27.82 -25.02
N ASP A 191 -7.47 28.27 -26.27
CA ASP A 191 -6.86 27.73 -27.46
C ASP A 191 -5.63 28.54 -27.88
N ARG A 192 -4.70 27.86 -28.54
CA ARG A 192 -3.54 28.54 -29.16
C ARG A 192 -3.98 29.63 -30.12
N GLY A 193 -3.56 30.86 -29.89
CA GLY A 193 -3.91 32.02 -30.70
C GLY A 193 -5.22 32.70 -30.28
N GLN A 194 -5.96 32.18 -29.30
CA GLN A 194 -7.13 32.84 -28.73
C GLN A 194 -6.70 34.16 -28.09
N THR A 195 -7.48 35.22 -28.24
CA THR A 195 -7.23 36.51 -27.59
C THR A 195 -7.52 36.42 -26.09
N LEU A 196 -6.52 36.73 -25.27
CA LEU A 196 -6.65 36.78 -23.81
C LEU A 196 -7.16 38.14 -23.37
N PHE A 197 -6.53 39.21 -23.88
CA PHE A 197 -6.89 40.58 -23.55
C PHE A 197 -6.44 41.52 -24.68
N GLU A 198 -6.94 42.75 -24.63
CA GLU A 198 -6.53 43.85 -25.54
C GLU A 198 -5.79 44.92 -24.73
N ILE A 199 -4.70 45.42 -25.33
CA ILE A 199 -3.83 46.43 -24.70
C ILE A 199 -3.73 47.67 -25.57
N TYR A 200 -3.75 48.83 -24.94
CA TYR A 200 -3.36 50.08 -25.52
C TYR A 200 -1.92 50.44 -25.05
N SER A 201 -1.07 50.74 -26.03
CA SER A 201 0.29 51.21 -25.75
C SER A 201 0.63 52.40 -26.63
N PRO A 202 0.95 53.57 -26.08
CA PRO A 202 1.42 54.73 -26.83
C PRO A 202 2.68 54.41 -27.64
N GLU A 203 3.60 53.62 -27.07
CA GLU A 203 4.84 53.23 -27.74
C GLU A 203 4.54 52.39 -28.99
N LEU A 204 3.60 51.45 -28.86
CA LEU A 204 3.19 50.58 -29.98
C LEU A 204 2.47 51.39 -31.07
N VAL A 205 1.63 52.34 -30.69
CA VAL A 205 0.98 53.29 -31.61
C VAL A 205 2.03 54.10 -32.40
N ALA A 206 3.02 54.66 -31.70
CA ALA A 206 4.12 55.41 -32.32
C ALA A 206 4.94 54.55 -33.30
N ALA A 207 5.28 53.33 -32.90
CA ALA A 207 6.02 52.42 -33.79
C ALA A 207 5.22 52.00 -35.05
N GLN A 208 3.90 51.83 -34.94
CA GLN A 208 3.04 51.62 -36.07
C GLN A 208 3.03 52.83 -37.01
N GLN A 209 2.93 54.06 -36.44
CA GLN A 209 2.99 55.30 -37.25
C GLN A 209 4.32 55.41 -37.98
N GLU A 210 5.42 55.13 -37.33
CA GLU A 210 6.76 55.13 -37.90
C GLU A 210 6.84 54.13 -39.09
N TYR A 211 6.35 52.93 -38.91
CA TYR A 211 6.31 51.90 -39.94
C TYR A 211 5.44 52.28 -41.15
N LEU A 212 4.23 52.78 -40.92
CA LEU A 212 3.33 53.22 -41.99
C LEU A 212 3.87 54.43 -42.73
N LEU A 213 4.50 55.40 -42.04
CA LEU A 213 5.14 56.55 -42.67
C LEU A 213 6.29 56.11 -43.57
N ALA A 214 7.21 55.26 -43.09
CA ALA A 214 8.32 54.72 -43.85
C ALA A 214 7.83 54.02 -45.13
N ARG A 215 6.76 53.25 -45.03
CA ARG A 215 6.13 52.57 -46.21
C ARG A 215 5.55 53.53 -47.24
N ARG A 216 4.92 54.66 -46.76
CA ARG A 216 4.31 55.66 -47.67
C ARG A 216 5.35 56.54 -48.36
N THR A 217 6.42 56.88 -47.65
CA THR A 217 7.42 57.82 -48.19
C THR A 217 8.49 57.15 -49.07
N GLN A 218 8.91 55.95 -48.68
CA GLN A 218 10.04 55.30 -49.35
C GLN A 218 9.71 53.92 -49.95
N GLY A 219 8.44 53.47 -49.81
CA GLY A 219 8.00 52.15 -50.24
C GLY A 219 8.27 51.04 -49.24
N GLY A 220 7.48 49.95 -49.31
CA GLY A 220 7.53 48.86 -48.33
C GLY A 220 8.82 48.03 -48.32
N GLY A 221 9.65 48.13 -49.33
CA GLY A 221 10.94 47.46 -49.43
C GLY A 221 12.15 48.29 -49.00
N SER A 222 11.97 49.53 -48.58
CA SER A 222 13.07 50.42 -48.14
C SER A 222 13.70 49.93 -46.80
N ASP A 223 14.96 50.30 -46.57
CA ASP A 223 15.67 49.95 -45.35
C ASP A 223 14.96 50.50 -44.10
N LEU A 224 14.40 51.70 -44.21
CA LEU A 224 13.66 52.34 -43.12
C LEU A 224 12.37 51.57 -42.82
N ALA A 225 11.60 51.13 -43.84
CA ALA A 225 10.41 50.35 -43.65
C ALA A 225 10.73 48.95 -43.08
N ARG A 226 11.83 48.33 -43.54
CA ARG A 226 12.32 47.07 -42.98
C ARG A 226 12.74 47.19 -41.49
N SER A 227 13.44 48.27 -41.14
CA SER A 227 13.85 48.55 -39.76
C SER A 227 12.65 48.76 -38.84
N ALA A 228 11.69 49.59 -39.25
CA ALA A 228 10.47 49.87 -38.49
C ALA A 228 9.60 48.59 -38.32
N ARG A 229 9.49 47.76 -39.37
CA ARG A 229 8.83 46.45 -39.27
C ARG A 229 9.53 45.51 -38.29
N ARG A 230 10.89 45.44 -38.32
CA ARG A 230 11.67 44.63 -37.37
C ARG A 230 11.45 45.06 -35.93
N LYS A 231 11.29 46.36 -35.65
CA LYS A 231 10.96 46.90 -34.32
C LYS A 231 9.61 46.33 -33.81
N LEU A 232 8.57 46.26 -34.70
CA LEU A 232 7.29 45.68 -34.33
C LEU A 232 7.40 44.17 -34.06
N ASP A 233 8.15 43.46 -34.88
CA ASP A 233 8.42 42.02 -34.71
C ASP A 233 9.16 41.74 -33.42
N LEU A 234 10.21 42.53 -33.11
CA LEU A 234 10.96 42.41 -31.82
C LEU A 234 10.08 42.66 -30.61
N TRP A 235 9.02 43.44 -30.73
CA TRP A 235 8.03 43.65 -29.67
C TRP A 235 7.01 42.49 -29.56
N GLY A 236 7.13 41.48 -30.43
CA GLY A 236 6.31 40.27 -30.38
C GLY A 236 4.99 40.35 -31.10
N LEU A 237 4.82 41.34 -32.01
CA LEU A 237 3.67 41.38 -32.88
C LEU A 237 3.71 40.22 -33.88
N ALA A 238 2.63 39.46 -33.97
CA ALA A 238 2.54 38.38 -34.94
C ALA A 238 2.56 38.92 -36.38
N GLU A 239 3.17 38.19 -37.29
CA GLU A 239 3.29 38.58 -38.73
C GLU A 239 1.94 38.96 -39.33
N ARG A 240 0.87 38.22 -39.04
CA ARG A 240 -0.51 38.51 -39.49
C ARG A 240 -1.01 39.89 -39.05
N ASP A 241 -0.59 40.38 -37.90
CA ASP A 241 -1.01 41.67 -37.36
C ASP A 241 -0.22 42.79 -38.01
N ILE A 242 1.10 42.61 -38.21
CA ILE A 242 1.95 43.54 -38.96
C ILE A 242 1.44 43.63 -40.43
N ALA A 243 1.10 42.50 -41.05
CA ALA A 243 0.54 42.48 -42.42
C ALA A 243 -0.83 43.18 -42.50
N SER A 244 -1.68 43.01 -41.47
CA SER A 244 -2.98 43.68 -41.37
C SER A 244 -2.83 45.22 -41.29
N ILE A 245 -1.88 45.70 -40.45
CA ILE A 245 -1.53 47.13 -40.33
C ILE A 245 -1.02 47.64 -41.69
N ALA A 246 -0.14 46.88 -42.32
CA ALA A 246 0.42 47.22 -43.63
C ALA A 246 -0.65 47.34 -44.73
N LYS A 247 -1.64 46.42 -44.73
CA LYS A 247 -2.75 46.37 -45.70
C LYS A 247 -3.77 47.47 -45.45
N SER A 248 -4.16 47.71 -44.21
CA SER A 248 -5.15 48.73 -43.83
C SER A 248 -4.62 50.14 -43.97
N GLY A 249 -3.31 50.34 -43.84
CA GLY A 249 -2.67 51.64 -43.81
C GLY A 249 -3.10 52.53 -42.60
N LYS A 250 -3.76 51.91 -41.60
CA LYS A 250 -4.28 52.58 -40.40
C LYS A 250 -3.61 51.99 -39.16
N VAL A 251 -3.33 52.90 -38.21
CA VAL A 251 -2.82 52.51 -36.88
C VAL A 251 -3.94 51.92 -36.08
N ARG A 252 -3.65 50.82 -35.43
CA ARG A 252 -4.57 50.20 -34.46
C ARG A 252 -4.27 50.76 -33.06
N ARG A 253 -5.31 51.26 -32.39
CA ARG A 253 -5.19 51.75 -31.03
C ARG A 253 -4.96 50.66 -30.01
N THR A 254 -5.80 49.63 -30.09
CA THR A 254 -5.74 48.43 -29.21
C THR A 254 -5.13 47.26 -29.93
N PHE A 255 -4.41 46.43 -29.22
CA PHE A 255 -3.73 45.30 -29.77
C PHE A 255 -4.11 44.02 -29.00
N PRO A 256 -4.56 42.93 -29.68
CA PRO A 256 -4.92 41.70 -29.03
C PRO A 256 -3.67 40.90 -28.64
N ILE A 257 -3.55 40.59 -27.39
CA ILE A 257 -2.54 39.65 -26.85
C ILE A 257 -3.17 38.26 -26.83
N ARG A 258 -2.45 37.28 -27.36
CA ARG A 258 -2.97 35.93 -27.59
C ARG A 258 -2.21 34.88 -26.83
N SER A 259 -2.90 33.77 -26.53
CA SER A 259 -2.27 32.61 -25.95
C SER A 259 -1.25 31.96 -26.87
N PRO A 260 -0.02 31.69 -26.43
CA PRO A 260 1.00 30.99 -27.20
C PRO A 260 0.70 29.48 -27.39
N ARG A 261 -0.12 28.90 -26.52
CA ARG A 261 -0.48 27.48 -26.53
C ARG A 261 -1.94 27.25 -26.12
N SER A 262 -2.48 26.06 -26.43
CA SER A 262 -3.74 25.59 -25.83
C SER A 262 -3.48 25.03 -24.45
N GLY A 263 -4.48 25.09 -23.57
CA GLY A 263 -4.41 24.61 -22.20
C GLY A 263 -5.34 25.37 -21.27
N TYR A 264 -4.98 25.47 -20.02
CA TYR A 264 -5.76 26.14 -18.98
C TYR A 264 -5.00 27.32 -18.39
N VAL A 265 -5.71 28.36 -18.01
CA VAL A 265 -5.13 29.50 -17.29
C VAL A 265 -4.78 29.05 -15.87
N LEU A 266 -3.49 28.93 -15.57
CA LEU A 266 -2.98 28.58 -14.25
C LEU A 266 -2.95 29.79 -13.33
N HIS A 267 -2.48 30.94 -13.85
CA HIS A 267 -2.41 32.20 -13.11
C HIS A 267 -2.80 33.35 -14.01
N LYS A 268 -3.52 34.32 -13.45
CA LYS A 268 -3.89 35.58 -14.09
C LYS A 268 -3.57 36.74 -13.14
N ASN A 269 -2.62 37.58 -13.54
CA ASN A 269 -2.11 38.72 -12.74
C ASN A 269 -2.49 40.08 -13.36
N VAL A 270 -3.53 40.11 -14.17
CA VAL A 270 -3.93 41.33 -14.88
C VAL A 270 -5.42 41.61 -14.69
N VAL A 271 -5.77 42.89 -14.59
CA VAL A 271 -7.15 43.36 -14.48
C VAL A 271 -7.41 44.44 -15.52
N GLU A 272 -8.67 44.60 -15.93
CA GLU A 272 -9.08 45.62 -16.89
C GLU A 272 -8.82 47.02 -16.33
N GLY A 273 -8.28 47.93 -17.15
CA GLY A 273 -7.87 49.26 -16.74
C GLY A 273 -6.49 49.37 -16.10
N ALA A 274 -5.87 48.24 -15.76
CA ALA A 274 -4.53 48.25 -15.15
C ALA A 274 -3.44 48.65 -16.15
N ARG A 275 -2.40 49.30 -15.65
CA ARG A 275 -1.17 49.53 -16.38
C ARG A 275 -0.22 48.38 -16.15
N VAL A 276 0.27 47.79 -17.24
CA VAL A 276 1.24 46.68 -17.25
C VAL A 276 2.61 47.17 -17.73
N LYS A 277 3.66 46.60 -17.16
CA LYS A 277 5.05 46.95 -17.45
C LYS A 277 5.66 45.87 -18.36
N THR A 278 6.76 46.25 -19.02
CA THR A 278 7.58 45.29 -19.79
C THR A 278 8.14 44.21 -18.90
N GLY A 279 8.00 42.94 -19.33
CA GLY A 279 8.51 41.76 -18.63
C GLY A 279 7.64 41.27 -17.47
N GLU A 280 6.51 41.92 -17.21
CA GLU A 280 5.56 41.48 -16.19
C GLU A 280 4.79 40.25 -16.64
N ASP A 281 4.70 39.24 -15.77
CA ASP A 281 3.97 37.98 -16.04
C ASP A 281 2.47 38.22 -15.85
N LEU A 282 1.74 38.22 -16.95
CA LEU A 282 0.32 38.56 -16.97
C LEU A 282 -0.58 37.35 -16.93
N TYR A 283 -0.23 36.29 -17.68
CA TYR A 283 -0.89 35.00 -17.66
C TYR A 283 0.14 33.87 -17.63
N SER A 284 -0.21 32.79 -16.97
CA SER A 284 0.45 31.50 -17.10
C SER A 284 -0.56 30.51 -17.64
N VAL A 285 -0.26 29.87 -18.78
CA VAL A 285 -1.11 28.88 -19.44
C VAL A 285 -0.37 27.57 -19.46
N GLY A 286 -1.01 26.51 -18.94
CA GLY A 286 -0.45 25.16 -18.87
C GLY A 286 -1.30 24.13 -19.60
N ASP A 287 -0.63 23.18 -20.26
CA ASP A 287 -1.26 21.99 -20.77
C ASP A 287 -1.30 20.93 -19.66
N LEU A 288 -2.48 20.42 -19.38
CA LEU A 288 -2.72 19.42 -18.32
C LEU A 288 -2.90 18.00 -18.87
N SER A 289 -2.71 17.79 -20.19
CA SER A 289 -2.85 16.46 -20.82
C SER A 289 -1.78 15.46 -20.34
N HIS A 290 -0.63 15.96 -19.95
CA HIS A 290 0.46 15.24 -19.31
C HIS A 290 0.83 16.00 -18.04
N ILE A 291 0.95 15.27 -16.98
CA ILE A 291 1.26 15.85 -15.67
C ILE A 291 2.48 15.17 -15.05
N TRP A 292 3.12 15.91 -14.19
CA TRP A 292 4.17 15.38 -13.35
C TRP A 292 3.62 15.07 -11.96
N VAL A 293 4.24 14.08 -11.34
CA VAL A 293 4.04 13.81 -9.93
C VAL A 293 5.41 13.84 -9.26
N THR A 294 5.58 14.79 -8.37
CA THR A 294 6.80 14.96 -7.59
C THR A 294 6.66 14.14 -6.32
N ALA A 295 7.39 13.04 -6.23
CA ALA A 295 7.33 12.08 -5.13
C ALA A 295 8.60 12.13 -4.26
N GLU A 296 8.42 11.98 -2.95
CA GLU A 296 9.48 12.02 -1.97
C GLU A 296 9.87 10.60 -1.53
N VAL A 297 10.99 10.09 -2.01
CA VAL A 297 11.52 8.76 -1.70
C VAL A 297 12.54 8.85 -0.56
N TYR A 298 12.38 8.01 0.46
CA TYR A 298 13.32 7.97 1.58
C TYR A 298 14.74 7.54 1.16
N GLU A 299 15.75 8.05 1.84
CA GLU A 299 17.18 7.79 1.57
C GLU A 299 17.51 6.28 1.50
N PHE A 300 16.89 5.45 2.33
CA PHE A 300 17.12 4.00 2.34
C PHE A 300 16.49 3.26 1.14
N ASP A 301 15.47 3.84 0.50
CA ASP A 301 14.86 3.31 -0.71
C ASP A 301 15.46 3.91 -2.00
N ALA A 302 16.18 5.04 -1.90
CA ALA A 302 16.77 5.75 -3.02
C ALA A 302 17.66 4.88 -3.93
N PRO A 303 18.50 3.95 -3.41
CA PRO A 303 19.34 3.08 -4.24
C PRO A 303 18.55 2.13 -5.16
N TRP A 304 17.26 1.97 -4.92
CA TRP A 304 16.40 1.05 -5.66
C TRP A 304 15.55 1.73 -6.74
N VAL A 305 15.60 3.06 -6.82
CA VAL A 305 14.82 3.84 -7.79
C VAL A 305 15.72 4.25 -8.95
N GLU A 306 15.28 3.91 -10.16
CA GLU A 306 15.98 4.20 -11.40
C GLU A 306 15.05 4.86 -12.43
N VAL A 307 15.62 5.70 -13.29
CA VAL A 307 14.87 6.34 -14.38
C VAL A 307 14.35 5.28 -15.35
N GLY A 308 13.10 5.41 -15.75
CA GLY A 308 12.41 4.48 -16.65
C GLY A 308 11.64 3.36 -15.94
N GLN A 309 11.75 3.22 -14.63
CA GLN A 309 10.96 2.22 -13.89
C GLN A 309 9.46 2.52 -14.00
N PRO A 310 8.63 1.47 -14.13
CA PRO A 310 7.18 1.62 -14.08
C PRO A 310 6.74 2.09 -12.69
N ALA A 311 5.78 2.99 -12.68
CA ALA A 311 5.17 3.51 -11.47
C ALA A 311 3.65 3.46 -11.59
N GLN A 312 3.01 3.27 -10.46
CA GLN A 312 1.55 3.28 -10.33
C GLN A 312 1.16 4.36 -9.33
N MET A 313 0.03 4.98 -9.56
CA MET A 313 -0.51 6.03 -8.71
C MET A 313 -1.96 5.74 -8.36
N GLU A 314 -2.29 5.87 -7.08
CA GLU A 314 -3.65 5.81 -6.55
C GLU A 314 -4.04 7.16 -5.95
N LEU A 315 -5.22 7.63 -6.32
CA LEU A 315 -5.79 8.87 -5.77
C LEU A 315 -6.60 8.54 -4.52
N SER A 316 -6.39 9.28 -3.45
CA SER A 316 -7.03 9.02 -2.15
C SER A 316 -8.57 9.05 -2.16
N TYR A 317 -9.19 9.65 -3.18
CA TYR A 317 -10.64 9.78 -3.33
C TYR A 317 -11.26 8.82 -4.36
N GLU A 318 -10.46 8.01 -5.06
CA GLU A 318 -10.91 7.00 -6.03
C GLU A 318 -10.30 5.64 -5.70
N GLU A 319 -10.91 4.92 -4.77
CA GLU A 319 -10.46 3.59 -4.38
C GLU A 319 -10.48 2.61 -5.58
N GLY A 320 -9.38 1.86 -5.74
CA GLY A 320 -9.24 0.80 -6.73
C GLY A 320 -8.93 1.28 -8.14
N LYS A 321 -8.73 2.58 -8.39
CA LYS A 321 -8.31 3.08 -9.69
C LYS A 321 -6.82 3.40 -9.69
N VAL A 322 -6.07 2.58 -10.39
CA VAL A 322 -4.62 2.71 -10.54
C VAL A 322 -4.33 3.40 -11.88
N LEU A 323 -3.52 4.44 -11.84
CA LEU A 323 -2.98 5.11 -13.02
C LEU A 323 -1.55 4.65 -13.23
N GLU A 324 -1.20 4.36 -14.48
CA GLU A 324 0.15 3.90 -14.85
C GLU A 324 0.99 5.06 -15.34
N GLY A 325 2.25 5.07 -14.92
CA GLY A 325 3.25 6.05 -15.29
C GLY A 325 4.66 5.49 -15.19
N LYS A 326 5.63 6.36 -15.24
CA LYS A 326 7.06 5.98 -15.18
C LYS A 326 7.88 7.03 -14.43
N VAL A 327 9.00 6.60 -13.86
CA VAL A 327 10.02 7.49 -13.33
C VAL A 327 10.71 8.22 -14.49
N ALA A 328 10.51 9.53 -14.56
CA ALA A 328 11.08 10.37 -15.61
C ALA A 328 12.43 10.97 -15.23
N TYR A 329 12.56 11.38 -13.97
CA TYR A 329 13.79 12.04 -13.51
C TYR A 329 13.98 11.83 -12.00
N ILE A 330 15.22 11.78 -11.58
CA ILE A 330 15.63 11.69 -10.17
C ILE A 330 16.49 12.93 -9.88
N TYR A 331 16.06 13.75 -8.95
CA TYR A 331 16.81 14.95 -8.58
C TYR A 331 18.13 14.58 -7.89
N PRO A 332 19.24 15.26 -8.22
CA PRO A 332 20.57 14.90 -7.69
C PRO A 332 20.79 15.41 -6.25
N THR A 333 19.79 16.03 -5.65
CA THR A 333 19.87 16.63 -4.32
C THR A 333 18.92 15.95 -3.36
N LEU A 334 19.40 15.68 -2.15
CA LEU A 334 18.59 15.18 -1.04
C LEU A 334 18.03 16.35 -0.23
N ASN A 335 16.80 16.26 0.20
CA ASN A 335 16.23 17.20 1.17
C ASN A 335 16.82 16.89 2.55
N GLU A 336 17.58 17.83 3.11
CA GLU A 336 18.31 17.64 4.37
C GLU A 336 17.38 17.49 5.59
N VAL A 337 16.17 18.06 5.52
CA VAL A 337 15.19 18.05 6.63
C VAL A 337 14.42 16.75 6.68
N SER A 338 13.84 16.35 5.55
CA SER A 338 13.03 15.12 5.44
C SER A 338 13.89 13.87 5.17
N ARG A 339 15.15 14.04 4.73
CA ARG A 339 16.03 12.98 4.25
C ARG A 339 15.41 12.17 3.13
N THR A 340 14.77 12.87 2.20
CA THR A 340 14.12 12.28 1.04
C THR A 340 14.79 12.73 -0.24
N LEU A 341 14.76 11.85 -1.23
CA LEU A 341 15.14 12.11 -2.60
C LEU A 341 13.89 12.44 -3.39
N THR A 342 13.89 13.58 -4.07
CA THR A 342 12.78 13.96 -4.93
C THR A 342 12.87 13.20 -6.25
N VAL A 343 11.77 12.54 -6.62
CA VAL A 343 11.63 11.76 -7.85
C VAL A 343 10.46 12.30 -8.64
N ARG A 344 10.69 12.61 -9.91
CA ARG A 344 9.66 13.05 -10.83
C ARG A 344 9.15 11.89 -11.66
N LEU A 345 7.84 11.74 -11.64
CA LEU A 345 7.14 10.74 -12.43
C LEU A 345 6.25 11.44 -13.47
N GLU A 346 6.04 10.80 -14.59
CA GLU A 346 5.17 11.26 -15.67
C GLU A 346 3.94 10.37 -15.78
N PHE A 347 2.77 11.00 -15.86
CA PHE A 347 1.47 10.36 -16.05
C PHE A 347 0.68 11.04 -17.17
N GLU A 348 -0.05 10.25 -17.93
CA GLU A 348 -1.02 10.77 -18.89
C GLU A 348 -2.31 11.18 -18.18
N ASN A 349 -2.92 12.28 -18.63
CA ASN A 349 -4.14 12.84 -18.06
C ASN A 349 -5.15 13.24 -19.16
N PRO A 350 -5.59 12.28 -20.00
CA PRO A 350 -6.47 12.61 -21.15
C PRO A 350 -7.83 13.16 -20.70
N ASP A 351 -8.34 12.70 -19.57
CA ASP A 351 -9.64 13.10 -19.02
C ASP A 351 -9.57 14.35 -18.15
N MET A 352 -8.40 14.98 -18.00
CA MET A 352 -8.16 16.15 -17.13
C MET A 352 -8.61 15.95 -15.66
N ARG A 353 -8.55 14.71 -15.18
CA ARG A 353 -8.96 14.33 -13.83
C ARG A 353 -7.92 14.70 -12.79
N LEU A 354 -6.66 14.58 -13.16
CA LEU A 354 -5.54 14.95 -12.32
C LEU A 354 -5.36 16.46 -12.38
N LYS A 355 -5.47 17.10 -11.23
CA LYS A 355 -5.34 18.55 -11.11
C LYS A 355 -4.09 18.87 -10.29
N PRO A 356 -3.35 19.91 -10.67
CA PRO A 356 -2.21 20.37 -9.89
C PRO A 356 -2.61 20.65 -8.42
N GLY A 357 -1.72 20.30 -7.49
CA GLY A 357 -1.95 20.38 -6.04
C GLY A 357 -2.68 19.18 -5.44
N MET A 358 -3.03 18.15 -6.22
CA MET A 358 -3.55 16.90 -5.68
C MET A 358 -2.44 16.05 -5.11
N PHE A 359 -2.74 15.32 -4.02
CA PHE A 359 -1.86 14.32 -3.46
C PHE A 359 -2.29 12.91 -3.87
N ALA A 360 -1.31 12.08 -4.11
CA ALA A 360 -1.50 10.70 -4.50
C ALA A 360 -0.51 9.77 -3.79
N THR A 361 -0.91 8.51 -3.61
CA THR A 361 0.03 7.45 -3.22
C THR A 361 0.66 6.89 -4.48
N VAL A 362 1.98 6.83 -4.49
CA VAL A 362 2.78 6.34 -5.61
C VAL A 362 3.49 5.06 -5.23
N TYR A 363 3.45 4.09 -6.13
CA TYR A 363 4.14 2.80 -6.02
C TYR A 363 5.15 2.71 -7.17
N ILE A 364 6.45 2.78 -6.88
CA ILE A 364 7.52 2.63 -7.88
C ILE A 364 8.00 1.18 -7.84
N GLN A 365 7.82 0.44 -8.92
CA GLN A 365 8.23 -0.95 -9.01
C GLN A 365 9.74 -1.06 -9.25
N PHE A 366 10.48 -1.60 -8.29
CA PHE A 366 11.94 -1.68 -8.43
C PHE A 366 12.49 -3.09 -8.57
N ARG A 367 11.82 -4.10 -8.06
CA ARG A 367 12.19 -5.50 -8.24
C ARG A 367 10.98 -6.33 -8.62
N ARG A 368 11.14 -7.11 -9.65
CA ARG A 368 10.15 -8.08 -10.09
C ARG A 368 10.89 -9.33 -10.51
N LYS A 369 10.45 -10.45 -10.01
CA LYS A 369 10.90 -11.77 -10.46
C LYS A 369 9.70 -12.61 -10.82
N ASP A 370 9.66 -13.03 -12.05
CA ASP A 370 8.59 -13.88 -12.58
C ASP A 370 8.93 -15.36 -12.40
N ASP A 371 7.90 -16.17 -12.19
CA ASP A 371 7.99 -17.64 -12.09
C ASP A 371 9.01 -18.14 -11.06
N VAL A 372 9.09 -17.50 -9.91
CA VAL A 372 9.91 -17.94 -8.78
C VAL A 372 9.10 -18.75 -7.78
N LEU A 373 9.75 -19.73 -7.13
CA LEU A 373 9.12 -20.46 -6.03
C LEU A 373 8.98 -19.52 -4.84
N ALA A 374 7.77 -19.31 -4.35
CA ALA A 374 7.49 -18.43 -3.24
C ALA A 374 6.58 -19.06 -2.20
N ILE A 375 6.76 -18.64 -0.96
CA ILE A 375 5.97 -19.03 0.21
C ILE A 375 5.58 -17.79 1.01
N PRO A 376 4.53 -17.88 1.84
CA PRO A 376 4.20 -16.80 2.76
C PRO A 376 5.39 -16.49 3.69
N THR A 377 5.68 -15.21 3.87
CA THR A 377 6.80 -14.76 4.73
C THR A 377 6.59 -15.20 6.17
N GLU A 378 5.33 -15.32 6.60
CA GLU A 378 4.94 -15.79 7.94
C GLU A 378 5.36 -17.23 8.23
N ALA A 379 5.51 -18.06 7.19
CA ALA A 379 5.96 -19.44 7.31
C ALA A 379 7.45 -19.57 7.66
N ILE A 380 8.22 -18.48 7.55
CA ILE A 380 9.67 -18.49 7.70
C ILE A 380 10.04 -18.15 9.13
N LEU A 381 10.65 -19.09 9.83
CA LEU A 381 11.25 -18.86 11.14
C LEU A 381 12.72 -18.45 10.96
N ASP A 382 12.99 -17.17 11.19
CA ASP A 382 14.35 -16.63 11.11
C ASP A 382 15.01 -16.55 12.48
N SER A 383 16.03 -17.37 12.71
CA SER A 383 16.82 -17.37 13.94
C SER A 383 18.00 -16.40 13.91
N GLY A 384 18.15 -15.61 12.84
CA GLY A 384 19.29 -14.73 12.58
C GLY A 384 20.53 -15.46 12.04
N ARG A 385 20.65 -16.78 12.24
CA ARG A 385 21.73 -17.62 11.69
C ARG A 385 21.25 -18.52 10.55
N ARG A 386 20.02 -19.03 10.65
CA ARG A 386 19.40 -19.91 9.66
C ARG A 386 17.90 -19.62 9.58
N LYS A 387 17.35 -19.84 8.41
CA LYS A 387 15.93 -19.72 8.14
C LYS A 387 15.33 -21.11 7.94
N ILE A 388 14.27 -21.39 8.67
CA ILE A 388 13.65 -22.72 8.71
C ILE A 388 12.16 -22.57 8.36
N VAL A 389 11.64 -23.55 7.66
CA VAL A 389 10.21 -23.75 7.44
C VAL A 389 9.79 -25.13 7.90
N PHE A 390 8.53 -25.30 8.27
CA PHE A 390 7.98 -26.63 8.55
C PHE A 390 7.20 -27.13 7.33
N VAL A 391 7.64 -28.25 6.80
CA VAL A 391 6.95 -28.95 5.69
C VAL A 391 6.04 -29.99 6.28
N SER A 392 4.76 -29.97 5.92
CA SER A 392 3.79 -31.00 6.32
C SER A 392 3.98 -32.26 5.47
N VAL A 393 4.28 -33.37 6.13
CA VAL A 393 4.46 -34.69 5.50
C VAL A 393 3.16 -35.52 5.56
N GLY A 394 2.11 -34.98 6.20
CA GLY A 394 0.83 -35.64 6.46
C GLY A 394 0.71 -36.18 7.89
N ASP A 395 -0.52 -36.55 8.27
CA ASP A 395 -0.84 -37.21 9.55
C ASP A 395 -0.31 -36.49 10.82
N GLY A 396 -0.23 -35.14 10.79
CA GLY A 396 0.28 -34.35 11.92
C GLY A 396 1.80 -34.37 12.08
N HIS A 397 2.53 -34.80 11.05
CA HIS A 397 3.98 -34.80 11.02
C HIS A 397 4.51 -33.59 10.27
N PHE A 398 5.43 -32.84 10.91
CA PHE A 398 6.05 -31.64 10.39
C PHE A 398 7.57 -31.76 10.41
N GLU A 399 8.19 -31.61 9.24
CA GLU A 399 9.63 -31.70 9.06
C GLU A 399 10.24 -30.28 9.01
N PRO A 400 11.12 -29.91 9.96
CA PRO A 400 11.86 -28.66 9.89
C PRO A 400 12.89 -28.74 8.77
N ARG A 401 12.85 -27.77 7.84
CA ARG A 401 13.76 -27.72 6.70
C ARG A 401 14.42 -26.37 6.59
N GLU A 402 15.73 -26.36 6.48
CA GLU A 402 16.49 -25.13 6.27
C GLU A 402 16.32 -24.65 4.83
N ILE A 403 16.08 -23.35 4.66
CA ILE A 403 15.85 -22.71 3.38
C ILE A 403 16.79 -21.56 3.15
N VAL A 404 17.08 -21.29 1.87
CA VAL A 404 17.72 -20.08 1.41
C VAL A 404 16.67 -19.21 0.74
N THR A 405 16.47 -17.99 1.26
CA THR A 405 15.49 -17.04 0.73
C THR A 405 16.13 -16.06 -0.23
N GLY A 406 15.33 -15.59 -1.19
CA GLY A 406 15.67 -14.53 -2.12
C GLY A 406 14.91 -13.23 -1.84
N LEU A 407 14.18 -12.74 -2.86
CA LEU A 407 13.40 -11.52 -2.77
C LEU A 407 12.17 -11.71 -1.85
N THR A 408 12.01 -10.81 -0.88
CA THR A 408 10.76 -10.66 -0.14
C THR A 408 9.93 -9.57 -0.80
N GLY A 409 8.73 -9.93 -1.25
CA GLY A 409 7.81 -9.04 -1.95
C GLY A 409 6.76 -8.40 -1.03
N ASP A 410 5.98 -7.50 -1.58
CA ASP A 410 5.00 -6.68 -0.84
C ASP A 410 3.77 -7.46 -0.36
N HIS A 411 3.39 -8.53 -1.03
CA HIS A 411 2.22 -9.33 -0.64
C HIS A 411 2.57 -10.41 0.39
N HIS A 412 3.52 -10.14 1.29
CA HIS A 412 3.98 -11.09 2.31
C HIS A 412 4.42 -12.43 1.72
N MET A 413 4.96 -12.39 0.50
CA MET A 413 5.50 -13.57 -0.18
C MET A 413 7.01 -13.45 -0.29
N THR A 414 7.72 -14.53 0.06
CA THR A 414 9.19 -14.57 -0.02
C THR A 414 9.62 -15.66 -1.00
N GLU A 415 10.51 -15.29 -1.92
CA GLU A 415 11.17 -16.20 -2.85
C GLU A 415 12.03 -17.21 -2.07
N VAL A 416 11.95 -18.49 -2.47
CA VAL A 416 12.83 -19.53 -1.95
C VAL A 416 13.75 -20.02 -3.06
N LEU A 417 15.05 -19.88 -2.81
CA LEU A 417 16.09 -20.28 -3.76
C LEU A 417 16.44 -21.77 -3.67
N SER A 418 16.38 -22.32 -2.44
CA SER A 418 16.64 -23.73 -2.18
C SER A 418 16.04 -24.18 -0.84
N GLY A 419 15.85 -25.48 -0.68
CA GLY A 419 15.37 -26.12 0.55
C GLY A 419 13.96 -26.69 0.44
N ILE A 420 13.13 -26.24 -0.50
CA ILE A 420 11.79 -26.78 -0.78
C ILE A 420 11.56 -26.94 -2.27
N VAL A 421 10.58 -27.76 -2.64
CA VAL A 421 10.18 -27.98 -4.04
C VAL A 421 8.75 -27.49 -4.28
N PRO A 422 8.38 -27.15 -5.53
CA PRO A 422 7.03 -26.72 -5.86
C PRO A 422 5.98 -27.78 -5.49
N GLY A 423 4.91 -27.36 -4.82
CA GLY A 423 3.79 -28.21 -4.41
C GLY A 423 3.89 -28.76 -2.98
N GLU A 424 5.04 -28.62 -2.31
CA GLU A 424 5.16 -29.01 -0.91
C GLU A 424 4.25 -28.15 -0.03
N GLN A 425 3.66 -28.79 0.97
CA GLN A 425 2.73 -28.15 1.91
C GLN A 425 3.53 -27.52 3.06
N ILE A 426 3.45 -26.21 3.19
CA ILE A 426 4.20 -25.42 4.17
C ILE A 426 3.25 -24.96 5.27
N VAL A 427 3.68 -25.08 6.51
CA VAL A 427 2.97 -24.55 7.69
C VAL A 427 3.11 -23.02 7.74
N VAL A 428 1.97 -22.34 7.92
CA VAL A 428 1.87 -20.88 7.94
C VAL A 428 1.28 -20.40 9.27
#